data_6012309461d9b55b06c3740863bd79da
#
_entry.id   6012309461d9b55b06c3740863bd79da
#
_cell.length_a   1.000
_cell.length_b   1.000
_cell.length_c   1.000
_cell.angle_alpha   90.00
_cell.angle_beta   90.00
_cell.angle_gamma   90.00
#
_symmetry.space_group_name_H-M   'P 1'
#
loop_
_entity.id
_entity.type
_entity.pdbx_description
1 polymer ?
#
loop_
_entity_poly.entity_id
_entity_poly.type
_entity_poly.pdbx_seq_one_letter_code
_entity_poly.pdbx_strand_id
1 'polypeptide(L)'
;SQPLAPLRDEIAHVTNYLTIQTIRFGDRLRYELSIPAYTRDYLLPRMSLQPMVENAILHGFGERQELGTILIQSWADDSFLTVEITDDGAGIAPERLDALRKRLPADTEHGVGLVNLKARLALLYEKNGRLEIDSEAGIGTTIRIIVPVGGEQV
;
A
#
# COMPACT_ATOMS: atom_id res chain seq x y z
N SER A 1 -0.29 -21.21 7.80
CA SER A 1 -0.78 -20.43 6.67
C SER A 1 0.35 -20.12 5.70
N GLN A 2 0.03 -19.85 4.46
CA GLN A 2 1.02 -19.55 3.46
C GLN A 2 1.54 -18.13 3.63
N PRO A 3 2.85 -17.89 3.47
CA PRO A 3 3.39 -16.53 3.57
C PRO A 3 3.05 -15.66 2.37
N LEU A 4 2.74 -16.26 1.22
CA LEU A 4 2.36 -15.55 0.01
C LEU A 4 0.90 -15.81 -0.33
N ALA A 5 0.30 -14.86 -1.02
CA ALA A 5 -1.06 -14.98 -1.52
C ALA A 5 -1.15 -14.38 -2.92
N PRO A 6 -2.08 -14.84 -3.76
CA PRO A 6 -2.28 -14.20 -5.06
C PRO A 6 -2.87 -12.81 -4.89
N LEU A 7 -2.53 -11.92 -5.82
CA LEU A 7 -2.99 -10.54 -5.78
C LEU A 7 -4.50 -10.44 -5.67
N ARG A 8 -5.26 -11.30 -6.36
CA ARG A 8 -6.72 -11.25 -6.29
C ARG A 8 -7.24 -11.39 -4.85
N ASP A 9 -6.57 -12.21 -4.01
CA ASP A 9 -7.00 -12.37 -2.61
C ASP A 9 -6.71 -11.12 -1.81
N GLU A 10 -5.57 -10.48 -2.05
CA GLU A 10 -5.22 -9.24 -1.39
C GLU A 10 -6.17 -8.11 -1.79
N ILE A 11 -6.54 -8.06 -3.07
CA ILE A 11 -7.49 -7.07 -3.58
C ILE A 11 -8.88 -7.30 -2.95
N ALA A 12 -9.34 -8.54 -2.87
CA ALA A 12 -10.62 -8.84 -2.22
C ALA A 12 -10.61 -8.38 -0.77
N HIS A 13 -9.52 -8.63 -0.07
CA HIS A 13 -9.38 -8.26 1.34
C HIS A 13 -9.44 -6.74 1.53
N VAL A 14 -8.65 -5.98 0.76
CA VAL A 14 -8.65 -4.52 0.92
C VAL A 14 -9.94 -3.88 0.41
N THR A 15 -10.60 -4.49 -0.58
CA THR A 15 -11.89 -4.02 -1.06
C THR A 15 -12.94 -4.11 0.05
N ASN A 16 -12.94 -5.21 0.81
CA ASN A 16 -13.83 -5.32 1.97
C ASN A 16 -13.55 -4.23 3.00
N TYR A 17 -12.29 -3.98 3.28
CA TYR A 17 -11.89 -2.92 4.19
C TYR A 17 -12.36 -1.54 3.69
N LEU A 18 -12.13 -1.24 2.41
CA LEU A 18 -12.53 0.03 1.81
C LEU A 18 -14.04 0.21 1.81
N THR A 19 -14.80 -0.85 1.57
CA THR A 19 -16.27 -0.80 1.63
C THR A 19 -16.74 -0.35 3.01
N ILE A 20 -16.13 -0.89 4.06
CA ILE A 20 -16.45 -0.49 5.43
C ILE A 20 -16.07 0.99 5.65
N GLN A 21 -14.92 1.40 5.17
CA GLN A 21 -14.47 2.78 5.33
C GLN A 21 -15.35 3.78 4.57
N THR A 22 -15.87 3.40 3.40
CA THR A 22 -16.80 4.28 2.67
C THR A 22 -18.12 4.48 3.42
N ILE A 23 -18.54 3.51 4.23
CA ILE A 23 -19.68 3.69 5.12
C ILE A 23 -19.35 4.76 6.18
N ARG A 24 -18.15 4.68 6.76
CA ARG A 24 -17.71 5.61 7.78
C ARG A 24 -17.53 7.05 7.26
N PHE A 25 -16.91 7.20 6.10
CA PHE A 25 -16.60 8.51 5.54
C PHE A 25 -17.66 9.04 4.59
N GLY A 26 -18.56 8.19 4.13
CA GLY A 26 -19.61 8.57 3.18
C GLY A 26 -19.00 9.12 1.88
N ASP A 27 -19.56 10.20 1.39
CA ASP A 27 -19.15 10.80 0.11
C ASP A 27 -17.74 11.42 0.15
N ARG A 28 -17.12 11.50 1.32
CA ARG A 28 -15.77 12.05 1.45
C ARG A 28 -14.68 11.08 1.00
N LEU A 29 -15.02 9.82 0.78
CA LEU A 29 -14.06 8.81 0.36
C LEU A 29 -14.56 8.05 -0.85
N ARG A 30 -13.73 7.99 -1.88
CA ARG A 30 -13.94 7.14 -3.06
C ARG A 30 -12.73 6.27 -3.27
N TYR A 31 -12.91 5.13 -3.90
CA TYR A 31 -11.78 4.34 -4.34
C TYR A 31 -12.02 3.77 -5.73
N GLU A 32 -10.93 3.54 -6.45
CA GLU A 32 -10.95 2.97 -7.78
C GLU A 32 -9.90 1.88 -7.87
N LEU A 33 -10.20 0.84 -8.66
CA LEU A 33 -9.30 -0.28 -8.90
C LEU A 33 -8.95 -0.33 -10.38
N SER A 34 -7.65 -0.45 -10.68
CA SER A 34 -7.15 -0.72 -12.02
C SER A 34 -6.22 -1.92 -11.94
N ILE A 35 -6.81 -3.12 -11.85
CA ILE A 35 -6.11 -4.38 -11.62
C ILE A 35 -6.33 -5.28 -12.83
N PRO A 36 -5.43 -5.23 -13.83
CA PRO A 36 -5.57 -6.06 -15.02
C PRO A 36 -5.61 -7.55 -14.67
N ALA A 37 -6.40 -8.30 -15.41
CA ALA A 37 -6.57 -9.73 -15.14
C ALA A 37 -5.23 -10.48 -15.11
N TYR A 38 -4.29 -10.10 -15.97
CA TYR A 38 -3.00 -10.80 -16.04
C TYR A 38 -2.16 -10.68 -14.76
N THR A 39 -2.43 -9.69 -13.90
CA THR A 39 -1.68 -9.50 -12.66
C THR A 39 -2.27 -10.28 -11.49
N ARG A 40 -3.48 -10.76 -11.58
CA ARG A 40 -4.26 -11.25 -10.43
C ARG A 40 -3.72 -12.54 -9.82
N ASP A 41 -3.02 -13.34 -10.59
CA ASP A 41 -2.47 -14.60 -10.11
C ASP A 41 -1.05 -14.50 -9.58
N TYR A 42 -0.38 -13.35 -9.75
CA TYR A 42 0.93 -13.16 -9.19
C TYR A 42 0.89 -13.18 -7.67
N LEU A 43 1.95 -13.72 -7.06
CA LEU A 43 2.04 -13.87 -5.62
C LEU A 43 2.77 -12.69 -4.99
N LEU A 44 2.30 -12.29 -3.83
CA LEU A 44 2.97 -11.28 -3.00
C LEU A 44 2.71 -11.62 -1.52
N PRO A 45 3.43 -10.97 -0.60
CA PRO A 45 3.27 -11.30 0.82
C PRO A 45 1.82 -11.12 1.27
N ARG A 46 1.33 -12.11 2.00
CA ARG A 46 -0.03 -12.07 2.54
C ARG A 46 -0.19 -10.85 3.45
N MET A 47 -1.32 -10.16 3.32
CA MET A 47 -1.63 -8.96 4.10
C MET A 47 -0.66 -7.80 3.84
N SER A 48 -0.10 -7.74 2.63
CA SER A 48 0.82 -6.65 2.29
C SER A 48 0.12 -5.37 1.88
N LEU A 49 -1.04 -5.46 1.22
CA LEU A 49 -1.74 -4.28 0.75
C LEU A 49 -2.49 -3.56 1.87
N GLN A 50 -2.91 -4.28 2.90
CA GLN A 50 -3.68 -3.72 4.00
C GLN A 50 -2.98 -2.53 4.67
N PRO A 51 -1.70 -2.63 5.10
CA PRO A 51 -1.03 -1.47 5.70
C PRO A 51 -0.92 -0.28 4.78
N MET A 52 -0.80 -0.51 3.47
CA MET A 52 -0.72 0.57 2.48
C MET A 52 -2.04 1.32 2.39
N VAL A 53 -3.15 0.60 2.37
CA VAL A 53 -4.49 1.19 2.32
C VAL A 53 -4.84 1.85 3.65
N GLU A 54 -4.50 1.22 4.76
CA GLU A 54 -4.71 1.81 6.09
C GLU A 54 -3.97 3.14 6.22
N ASN A 55 -2.76 3.21 5.70
CA ASN A 55 -2.00 4.46 5.71
C ASN A 55 -2.73 5.56 4.94
N ALA A 56 -3.27 5.24 3.77
CA ALA A 56 -4.01 6.22 2.97
C ALA A 56 -5.25 6.74 3.72
N ILE A 57 -6.01 5.85 4.36
CA ILE A 57 -7.19 6.23 5.12
C ILE A 57 -6.82 7.07 6.34
N LEU A 58 -5.89 6.59 7.15
CA LEU A 58 -5.58 7.21 8.43
C LEU A 58 -4.88 8.56 8.27
N HIS A 59 -3.95 8.64 7.33
CA HIS A 59 -3.11 9.84 7.16
C HIS A 59 -3.54 10.71 6.00
N GLY A 60 -4.26 10.14 5.03
CA GLY A 60 -4.79 10.91 3.92
C GLY A 60 -6.06 11.65 4.27
N PHE A 61 -6.99 10.96 4.92
CA PHE A 61 -8.37 11.46 5.06
C PHE A 61 -8.90 11.52 6.48
N GLY A 62 -8.14 11.08 7.48
CA GLY A 62 -8.63 10.90 8.85
C GLY A 62 -9.35 12.09 9.44
N GLU A 63 -8.83 13.30 9.23
CA GLU A 63 -9.42 14.53 9.78
C GLU A 63 -9.93 15.48 8.70
N ARG A 64 -9.79 15.13 7.43
CA ARG A 64 -10.22 16.00 6.33
C ARG A 64 -11.73 15.92 6.14
N GLN A 65 -12.30 17.06 5.78
CA GLN A 65 -13.70 17.15 5.39
C GLN A 65 -13.91 17.09 3.88
N GLU A 66 -12.83 17.17 3.11
CA GLU A 66 -12.89 17.17 1.67
C GLU A 66 -13.00 15.76 1.09
N LEU A 67 -13.55 15.66 -0.11
CA LEU A 67 -13.60 14.43 -0.86
C LEU A 67 -12.19 13.99 -1.22
N GLY A 68 -11.91 12.71 -1.05
CA GLY A 68 -10.64 12.13 -1.44
C GLY A 68 -10.80 10.81 -2.16
N THR A 69 -9.84 10.46 -2.98
CA THR A 69 -9.85 9.25 -3.78
C THR A 69 -8.59 8.43 -3.53
N ILE A 70 -8.78 7.11 -3.43
CA ILE A 70 -7.70 6.14 -3.38
C ILE A 70 -7.75 5.35 -4.68
N LEU A 71 -6.62 5.28 -5.38
CA LEU A 71 -6.49 4.50 -6.59
C LEU A 71 -5.52 3.36 -6.36
N ILE A 72 -5.93 2.14 -6.67
CA ILE A 72 -5.10 0.95 -6.55
C ILE A 72 -4.86 0.42 -7.96
N GLN A 73 -3.61 0.33 -8.35
CA GLN A 73 -3.20 -0.13 -9.66
C GLN A 73 -2.19 -1.25 -9.57
N SER A 74 -2.12 -2.08 -10.59
CA SER A 74 -1.10 -3.11 -10.68
C SER A 74 -0.58 -3.24 -12.10
N TRP A 75 0.66 -3.66 -12.21
CA TRP A 75 1.28 -4.05 -13.48
C TRP A 75 2.43 -5.01 -13.18
N ALA A 76 2.86 -5.74 -14.20
CA ALA A 76 3.97 -6.66 -14.06
C ALA A 76 4.73 -6.76 -15.38
N ASP A 77 6.02 -6.98 -15.25
CA ASP A 77 6.86 -7.38 -16.37
C ASP A 77 7.43 -8.77 -16.10
N ASP A 78 8.47 -9.18 -16.83
CA ASP A 78 9.06 -10.51 -16.65
C ASP A 78 9.77 -10.68 -15.31
N SER A 79 10.10 -9.60 -14.64
CA SER A 79 10.91 -9.62 -13.42
C SER A 79 10.14 -9.25 -12.16
N PHE A 80 9.22 -8.30 -12.24
CA PHE A 80 8.59 -7.74 -11.04
C PHE A 80 7.09 -7.52 -11.22
N LEU A 81 6.36 -7.76 -10.13
CA LEU A 81 5.00 -7.28 -9.95
C LEU A 81 5.06 -5.98 -9.14
N THR A 82 4.34 -4.97 -9.59
CA THR A 82 4.18 -3.72 -8.84
C THR A 82 2.69 -3.53 -8.53
N VAL A 83 2.40 -3.20 -7.27
CA VAL A 83 1.08 -2.73 -6.87
C VAL A 83 1.25 -1.35 -6.27
N GLU A 84 0.49 -0.40 -6.80
CA GLU A 84 0.61 1.00 -6.42
C GLU A 84 -0.70 1.49 -5.81
N ILE A 85 -0.59 2.17 -4.69
CA ILE A 85 -1.72 2.79 -4.02
C ILE A 85 -1.45 4.29 -3.92
N THR A 86 -2.29 5.07 -4.59
CA THR A 86 -2.17 6.52 -4.62
C THR A 86 -3.38 7.13 -3.97
N ASP A 87 -3.17 8.10 -3.09
CA ASP A 87 -4.23 8.91 -2.53
C ASP A 87 -3.97 10.40 -2.80
N ASP A 88 -5.03 11.18 -2.84
CA ASP A 88 -4.97 12.63 -2.95
C ASP A 88 -5.23 13.31 -1.61
N GLY A 89 -4.80 12.66 -0.53
CA GLY A 89 -4.98 13.14 0.82
C GLY A 89 -3.99 14.22 1.23
N ALA A 90 -3.75 14.32 2.53
CA ALA A 90 -2.94 15.39 3.09
C ALA A 90 -1.45 15.32 2.73
N GLY A 91 -0.98 14.14 2.31
CA GLY A 91 0.45 13.93 2.09
C GLY A 91 1.22 13.79 3.39
N ILE A 92 2.52 13.61 3.27
CA ILE A 92 3.42 13.39 4.40
C ILE A 92 4.48 14.50 4.38
N ALA A 93 4.70 15.11 5.54
CA ALA A 93 5.75 16.13 5.66
C ALA A 93 7.12 15.52 5.38
N PRO A 94 8.06 16.30 4.79
CA PRO A 94 9.36 15.78 4.38
C PRO A 94 10.14 15.06 5.49
N GLU A 95 10.10 15.57 6.70
CA GLU A 95 10.82 14.99 7.84
C GLU A 95 10.27 13.61 8.19
N ARG A 96 8.95 13.46 8.17
CA ARG A 96 8.30 12.18 8.46
C ARG A 96 8.52 11.19 7.32
N LEU A 97 8.46 11.66 6.10
CA LEU A 97 8.71 10.82 4.93
C LEU A 97 10.13 10.25 4.98
N ASP A 98 11.11 11.07 5.32
CA ASP A 98 12.49 10.65 5.47
C ASP A 98 12.63 9.59 6.57
N ALA A 99 11.95 9.78 7.70
CA ALA A 99 11.95 8.81 8.79
C ALA A 99 11.35 7.46 8.35
N LEU A 100 10.25 7.47 7.63
CA LEU A 100 9.64 6.24 7.11
C LEU A 100 10.59 5.51 6.16
N ARG A 101 11.23 6.24 5.27
CA ARG A 101 12.19 5.66 4.32
C ARG A 101 13.40 5.05 5.01
N LYS A 102 13.83 5.63 6.12
CA LYS A 102 14.98 5.18 6.89
C LYS A 102 14.63 4.16 7.97
N ARG A 103 13.36 3.81 8.12
CA ARG A 103 12.87 2.91 9.18
C ARG A 103 13.12 3.44 10.58
N LEU A 104 13.08 4.75 10.79
CA LEU A 104 13.25 5.29 12.12
C LEU A 104 12.00 5.07 12.95
N PRO A 105 12.13 4.68 14.23
CA PRO A 105 10.97 4.38 15.07
C PRO A 105 10.31 5.63 15.66
N ALA A 106 10.58 6.79 15.11
CA ALA A 106 10.16 8.06 15.70
C ALA A 106 8.66 8.28 15.71
N ASP A 107 7.90 7.56 14.89
CA ASP A 107 6.48 7.76 14.77
C ASP A 107 5.76 6.42 14.66
N THR A 108 5.44 5.85 15.82
CA THR A 108 4.78 4.55 15.87
C THR A 108 3.30 4.62 15.56
N GLU A 109 2.69 5.80 15.59
CA GLU A 109 1.29 5.94 15.20
C GLU A 109 1.11 5.87 13.69
N HIS A 110 2.10 6.37 12.96
CA HIS A 110 1.93 6.71 11.56
C HIS A 110 2.75 5.88 10.59
N GLY A 111 3.48 4.91 11.03
CA GLY A 111 4.35 4.20 10.13
C GLY A 111 4.61 2.75 10.47
N VAL A 112 4.06 2.29 11.59
CA VAL A 112 4.32 0.92 12.08
C VAL A 112 3.98 -0.13 11.04
N GLY A 113 2.80 -0.03 10.41
CA GLY A 113 2.40 -1.00 9.39
C GLY A 113 3.33 -1.03 8.19
N LEU A 114 3.74 0.14 7.71
CA LEU A 114 4.65 0.25 6.58
C LEU A 114 6.06 -0.19 6.95
N VAL A 115 6.54 0.17 8.14
CA VAL A 115 7.85 -0.28 8.63
C VAL A 115 7.89 -1.80 8.74
N ASN A 116 6.85 -2.40 9.29
CA ASN A 116 6.75 -3.85 9.39
C ASN A 116 6.68 -4.52 8.02
N LEU A 117 5.94 -3.95 7.10
CA LEU A 117 5.87 -4.46 5.73
C LEU A 117 7.25 -4.41 5.07
N LYS A 118 7.97 -3.32 5.23
CA LYS A 118 9.32 -3.18 4.69
C LYS A 118 10.25 -4.26 5.24
N ALA A 119 10.16 -4.53 6.54
CA ALA A 119 10.96 -5.58 7.18
C ALA A 119 10.59 -6.96 6.64
N ARG A 120 9.31 -7.25 6.43
CA ARG A 120 8.86 -8.52 5.83
C ARG A 120 9.38 -8.71 4.42
N LEU A 121 9.38 -7.66 3.62
CA LEU A 121 9.92 -7.71 2.27
C LEU A 121 11.41 -8.05 2.29
N ALA A 122 12.16 -7.46 3.20
CA ALA A 122 13.58 -7.77 3.35
C ALA A 122 13.81 -9.22 3.74
N LEU A 123 12.97 -9.78 4.61
CA LEU A 123 13.07 -11.17 5.02
C LEU A 123 12.73 -12.14 3.88
N LEU A 124 11.71 -11.81 3.08
CA LEU A 124 11.24 -12.71 2.03
C LEU A 124 12.06 -12.61 0.74
N TYR A 125 12.51 -11.44 0.39
CA TYR A 125 13.11 -11.17 -0.91
C TYR A 125 14.49 -10.55 -0.84
N GLU A 126 15.01 -10.31 0.35
CA GLU A 126 16.26 -9.60 0.56
C GLU A 126 16.18 -8.21 -0.10
N LYS A 127 17.08 -7.88 -0.99
CA LYS A 127 17.08 -6.58 -1.67
C LYS A 127 16.17 -6.54 -2.90
N ASN A 128 15.60 -7.68 -3.30
CA ASN A 128 14.78 -7.75 -4.51
C ASN A 128 13.33 -7.36 -4.29
N GLY A 129 12.88 -7.29 -3.05
CA GLY A 129 11.57 -6.75 -2.72
C GLY A 129 11.71 -5.34 -2.21
N ARG A 130 10.85 -4.43 -2.68
CA ARG A 130 10.96 -3.01 -2.33
C ARG A 130 9.62 -2.42 -1.96
N LEU A 131 9.67 -1.46 -1.04
CA LEU A 131 8.55 -0.60 -0.71
C LEU A 131 9.01 0.83 -0.98
N GLU A 132 8.31 1.51 -1.89
CA GLU A 132 8.63 2.88 -2.26
C GLU A 132 7.51 3.80 -1.81
N ILE A 133 7.85 4.94 -1.26
CA ILE A 133 6.89 5.92 -0.78
C ILE A 133 7.28 7.29 -1.34
N ASP A 134 6.37 7.90 -2.09
CA ASP A 134 6.49 9.25 -2.57
C ASP A 134 5.32 10.06 -2.05
N SER A 135 5.58 11.25 -1.53
CA SER A 135 4.52 12.06 -0.98
C SER A 135 4.88 13.54 -1.07
N GLU A 136 3.85 14.35 -1.18
CA GLU A 136 3.97 15.80 -1.14
C GLU A 136 2.87 16.32 -0.25
N ALA A 137 3.26 17.07 0.79
CA ALA A 137 2.31 17.64 1.74
C ALA A 137 1.29 18.51 1.01
N GLY A 138 0.02 18.29 1.29
CA GLY A 138 -1.08 19.00 0.65
C GLY A 138 -1.53 18.43 -0.68
N ILE A 139 -0.81 17.46 -1.25
CA ILE A 139 -1.12 16.88 -2.56
C ILE A 139 -1.56 15.42 -2.43
N GLY A 140 -0.79 14.61 -1.72
CA GLY A 140 -1.12 13.20 -1.53
C GLY A 140 0.10 12.32 -1.40
N THR A 141 -0.15 11.01 -1.42
CA THR A 141 0.88 9.98 -1.21
C THR A 141 0.72 8.85 -2.21
N THR A 142 1.83 8.34 -2.71
CA THR A 142 1.89 7.13 -3.53
C THR A 142 2.80 6.13 -2.85
N ILE A 143 2.30 4.91 -2.64
CA ILE A 143 3.06 3.81 -2.06
C ILE A 143 3.07 2.67 -3.06
N ARG A 144 4.25 2.11 -3.32
CA ARG A 144 4.41 0.97 -4.22
C ARG A 144 5.05 -0.18 -3.50
N ILE A 145 4.49 -1.36 -3.69
CA ILE A 145 5.15 -2.61 -3.34
C ILE A 145 5.64 -3.26 -4.64
N ILE A 146 6.91 -3.64 -4.69
CA ILE A 146 7.53 -4.22 -5.88
C ILE A 146 8.18 -5.53 -5.45
N VAL A 147 7.70 -6.65 -6.00
CA VAL A 147 8.16 -7.97 -5.63
C VAL A 147 8.55 -8.77 -6.87
N PRO A 148 9.55 -9.66 -6.76
CA PRO A 148 9.93 -10.52 -7.88
C PRO A 148 8.77 -11.43 -8.28
N VAL A 149 8.61 -11.66 -9.57
CA VAL A 149 7.69 -12.68 -10.08
C VAL A 149 8.36 -14.05 -9.99
N GLY A 150 7.56 -15.13 -10.08
CA GLY A 150 8.10 -16.49 -10.11
C GLY A 150 7.76 -17.34 -8.91
N GLY A 151 7.49 -16.76 -7.76
CA GLY A 151 6.92 -17.47 -6.63
C GLY A 151 7.82 -18.42 -5.85
N GLU A 152 9.05 -18.60 -6.23
CA GLU A 152 9.99 -19.51 -5.55
C GLU A 152 10.84 -18.81 -4.51
N GLN A 153 10.56 -17.59 -4.22
CA GLN A 153 11.37 -16.76 -3.35
C GLN A 153 11.26 -17.15 -1.88
N VAL A 154 10.39 -18.05 -1.60
CA VAL A 154 10.15 -18.48 -0.21
C VAL A 154 10.54 -19.91 -0.01
#